data_9c64663718a0e4e99ac065a057b86d0c
#
_entry.id   9c64663718a0e4e99ac065a057b86d0c
#
_cell.length_a   1.000
_cell.length_b   1.000
_cell.length_c   1.000
_cell.angle_alpha   90.00
_cell.angle_beta   90.00
_cell.angle_gamma   90.00
#
_symmetry.space_group_name_H-M   'P 1'
#
loop_
_entity.id
_entity.type
_entity.pdbx_description
1 polymer ?
#
loop_
_entity_poly.entity_id
_entity_poly.type
_entity_poly.pdbx_seq_one_letter_code
_entity_poly.pdbx_strand_id
1 'polypeptide(L)'
;MKISLYTITLNGGYYGGPAVPLLEIFPKAKEWGYDGVEIESKRPHGSPLDLDAAARERIREVARDTGLEISCIAAYNDYSSPIDEHRENELLMTREQIRLAADLGAPVVRVFAVWSGVTRRDGCITYDVARYNIDHRYPGTTALERWCYVRECLVEAAKMAEDEGVTLALQNHEPIIKNYQDMLDFIAEVDSPALKACLDRPLLKEHTEDYYRKAIRATGDLMVHTHYGGRFQQHEDKIAMLQTNPLQKQQADDAAFLRIAKEEIDYSGHVGYELCSPVLIGHRHAGLEYAFEQTKLACVYMRQILDSIEVV
;
A
#
# COMPACT_ATOMS: atom_id res chain seq x y z
N MET A 1 11.39 -13.38 1.90
CA MET A 1 10.39 -12.34 1.57
C MET A 1 9.47 -12.85 0.48
N LYS A 2 8.23 -12.32 0.39
CA LYS A 2 7.21 -12.71 -0.60
C LYS A 2 6.80 -11.48 -1.43
N ILE A 3 6.34 -11.71 -2.66
CA ILE A 3 5.91 -10.63 -3.56
C ILE A 3 4.38 -10.66 -3.65
N SER A 4 3.70 -9.55 -3.37
CA SER A 4 2.26 -9.42 -3.55
C SER A 4 1.89 -8.40 -4.63
N LEU A 5 0.79 -8.69 -5.33
CA LEU A 5 0.18 -7.75 -6.26
C LEU A 5 -0.88 -6.92 -5.53
N TYR A 6 -0.67 -5.62 -5.44
CA TYR A 6 -1.70 -4.72 -4.93
C TYR A 6 -2.73 -4.42 -6.04
N THR A 7 -4.00 -4.77 -5.80
CA THR A 7 -5.04 -4.73 -6.82
C THR A 7 -5.35 -3.32 -7.35
N ILE A 8 -4.91 -2.26 -6.65
CA ILE A 8 -4.96 -0.87 -7.14
C ILE A 8 -4.35 -0.74 -8.54
N THR A 9 -3.32 -1.51 -8.83
CA THR A 9 -2.63 -1.58 -10.14
C THR A 9 -3.59 -1.86 -11.29
N LEU A 10 -4.66 -2.62 -11.03
CA LEU A 10 -5.62 -3.11 -12.03
C LEU A 10 -7.03 -2.51 -11.90
N ASN A 11 -7.18 -1.38 -11.19
CA ASN A 11 -8.47 -0.74 -10.94
C ASN A 11 -9.02 0.13 -12.09
N GLY A 12 -8.31 0.19 -13.21
CA GLY A 12 -8.73 0.92 -14.41
C GLY A 12 -8.34 2.39 -14.43
N GLY A 13 -8.24 3.03 -13.27
CA GLY A 13 -8.09 4.48 -13.19
C GLY A 13 -6.71 5.03 -13.54
N TYR A 14 -5.65 4.27 -13.31
CA TYR A 14 -4.28 4.75 -13.54
C TYR A 14 -3.80 4.53 -14.98
N TYR A 15 -4.29 3.51 -15.65
CA TYR A 15 -3.93 3.23 -17.05
C TYR A 15 -5.00 3.66 -18.06
N GLY A 16 -6.19 4.07 -17.56
CA GLY A 16 -7.28 4.55 -18.42
C GLY A 16 -7.93 3.43 -19.22
N GLY A 17 -8.51 2.46 -18.53
CA GLY A 17 -9.18 1.30 -19.13
C GLY A 17 -10.19 0.65 -18.19
N PRO A 18 -10.76 -0.50 -18.58
CA PRO A 18 -11.65 -1.25 -17.68
C PRO A 18 -10.86 -1.77 -16.47
N ALA A 19 -11.50 -1.79 -15.29
CA ALA A 19 -10.97 -2.50 -14.15
C ALA A 19 -10.99 -4.00 -14.40
N VAL A 20 -9.97 -4.72 -13.93
CA VAL A 20 -9.98 -6.19 -13.93
C VAL A 20 -10.80 -6.66 -12.74
N PRO A 21 -11.81 -7.53 -12.91
CA PRO A 21 -12.58 -8.06 -11.78
C PRO A 21 -11.67 -8.73 -10.73
N LEU A 22 -11.98 -8.51 -9.44
CA LEU A 22 -11.12 -8.98 -8.34
C LEU A 22 -10.81 -10.49 -8.45
N LEU A 23 -11.80 -11.34 -8.73
CA LEU A 23 -11.59 -12.78 -8.83
C LEU A 23 -10.74 -13.20 -10.04
N GLU A 24 -10.64 -12.37 -11.08
CA GLU A 24 -9.78 -12.62 -12.24
C GLU A 24 -8.32 -12.18 -11.98
N ILE A 25 -8.08 -11.34 -10.97
CA ILE A 25 -6.73 -10.90 -10.60
C ILE A 25 -5.91 -12.07 -10.04
N PHE A 26 -6.51 -12.93 -9.22
CA PHE A 26 -5.80 -14.05 -8.58
C PHE A 26 -5.14 -15.01 -9.59
N PRO A 27 -5.87 -15.59 -10.57
CA PRO A 27 -5.23 -16.48 -11.54
C PRO A 27 -4.15 -15.77 -12.37
N LYS A 28 -4.34 -14.48 -12.70
CA LYS A 28 -3.31 -13.68 -13.38
C LYS A 28 -2.09 -13.44 -12.51
N ALA A 29 -2.26 -13.08 -11.25
CA ALA A 29 -1.16 -12.90 -10.31
C ALA A 29 -0.36 -14.20 -10.16
N LYS A 30 -1.04 -15.35 -10.06
CA LYS A 30 -0.40 -16.67 -10.04
C LYS A 30 0.42 -16.94 -11.30
N GLU A 31 -0.17 -16.71 -12.48
CA GLU A 31 0.51 -16.86 -13.77
C GLU A 31 1.78 -16.00 -13.87
N TRP A 32 1.75 -14.77 -13.32
CA TRP A 32 2.86 -13.84 -13.33
C TRP A 32 3.93 -14.12 -12.27
N GLY A 33 3.67 -15.04 -11.32
CA GLY A 33 4.65 -15.49 -10.33
C GLY A 33 4.60 -14.78 -8.98
N TYR A 34 3.50 -14.08 -8.67
CA TYR A 34 3.27 -13.50 -7.35
C TYR A 34 3.00 -14.58 -6.29
N ASP A 35 3.30 -14.27 -5.03
CA ASP A 35 3.07 -15.13 -3.87
C ASP A 35 1.75 -14.77 -3.16
N GLY A 36 1.26 -13.54 -3.35
CA GLY A 36 0.04 -13.06 -2.71
C GLY A 36 -0.63 -11.90 -3.45
N VAL A 37 -1.80 -11.53 -2.94
CA VAL A 37 -2.59 -10.39 -3.41
C VAL A 37 -2.90 -9.48 -2.24
N GLU A 38 -2.63 -8.18 -2.39
CA GLU A 38 -3.12 -7.13 -1.52
C GLU A 38 -4.40 -6.54 -2.14
N ILE A 39 -5.48 -6.51 -1.37
CA ILE A 39 -6.79 -6.10 -1.88
C ILE A 39 -7.05 -4.63 -1.56
N GLU A 40 -7.27 -3.82 -2.59
CA GLU A 40 -7.81 -2.46 -2.47
C GLU A 40 -9.22 -2.51 -1.88
N SER A 41 -9.43 -1.98 -0.66
CA SER A 41 -10.71 -2.06 0.06
C SER A 41 -11.72 -0.97 -0.35
N LYS A 42 -11.75 -0.66 -1.62
CA LYS A 42 -12.74 0.23 -2.25
C LYS A 42 -13.17 -0.30 -3.61
N ARG A 43 -14.22 0.31 -4.17
CA ARG A 43 -14.65 0.00 -5.53
C ARG A 43 -13.56 0.32 -6.56
N PRO A 44 -13.34 -0.54 -7.54
CA PRO A 44 -14.20 -1.65 -7.95
C PRO A 44 -13.86 -3.02 -7.32
N HIS A 45 -12.89 -3.10 -6.39
CA HIS A 45 -12.39 -4.39 -5.92
C HIS A 45 -13.00 -4.82 -4.57
N GLY A 46 -12.36 -4.44 -3.45
CA GLY A 46 -12.62 -5.02 -2.13
C GLY A 46 -13.48 -4.14 -1.21
N SER A 47 -14.40 -3.32 -1.74
CA SER A 47 -15.26 -2.50 -0.88
C SER A 47 -16.11 -3.36 0.05
N PRO A 48 -16.05 -3.17 1.39
CA PRO A 48 -16.94 -3.87 2.31
C PRO A 48 -18.44 -3.66 2.02
N LEU A 49 -18.79 -2.56 1.35
CA LEU A 49 -20.17 -2.26 0.95
C LEU A 49 -20.72 -3.25 -0.10
N ASP A 50 -19.85 -3.90 -0.87
CA ASP A 50 -20.23 -4.76 -1.99
C ASP A 50 -19.92 -6.24 -1.71
N LEU A 51 -19.18 -6.55 -0.63
CA LEU A 51 -18.71 -7.88 -0.30
C LEU A 51 -19.55 -8.51 0.83
N ASP A 52 -20.65 -9.14 0.46
CA ASP A 52 -21.41 -10.00 1.38
C ASP A 52 -20.64 -11.30 1.74
N ALA A 53 -21.20 -12.11 2.64
CA ALA A 53 -20.56 -13.35 3.10
C ALA A 53 -20.26 -14.31 1.94
N ALA A 54 -21.14 -14.41 0.95
CA ALA A 54 -20.94 -15.27 -0.21
C ALA A 54 -19.83 -14.76 -1.14
N ALA A 55 -19.72 -13.44 -1.30
CA ALA A 55 -18.62 -12.83 -2.05
C ALA A 55 -17.26 -13.04 -1.35
N ARG A 56 -17.21 -12.89 -0.02
CA ARG A 56 -15.99 -13.17 0.79
C ARG A 56 -15.58 -14.64 0.66
N GLU A 57 -16.53 -15.59 0.70
CA GLU A 57 -16.23 -17.01 0.47
C GLU A 57 -15.61 -17.26 -0.89
N ARG A 58 -16.19 -16.70 -1.96
CA ARG A 58 -15.62 -16.85 -3.31
C ARG A 58 -14.19 -16.30 -3.43
N ILE A 59 -13.88 -15.21 -2.72
CA ILE A 59 -12.51 -14.68 -2.67
C ILE A 59 -11.58 -15.67 -1.98
N ARG A 60 -11.98 -16.25 -0.83
CA ARG A 60 -11.21 -17.29 -0.15
C ARG A 60 -10.99 -18.52 -1.01
N GLU A 61 -12.03 -18.95 -1.73
CA GLU A 61 -11.94 -20.09 -2.66
C GLU A 61 -10.91 -19.84 -3.75
N VAL A 62 -10.97 -18.71 -4.46
CA VAL A 62 -10.01 -18.42 -5.53
C VAL A 62 -8.59 -18.24 -5.02
N ALA A 63 -8.40 -17.65 -3.83
CA ALA A 63 -7.10 -17.56 -3.19
C ALA A 63 -6.53 -18.95 -2.88
N ARG A 64 -7.34 -19.84 -2.29
CA ARG A 64 -6.97 -21.24 -2.02
C ARG A 64 -6.65 -22.01 -3.30
N ASP A 65 -7.50 -21.92 -4.32
CA ASP A 65 -7.35 -22.64 -5.58
C ASP A 65 -6.12 -22.21 -6.37
N THR A 66 -5.73 -20.94 -6.27
CA THR A 66 -4.50 -20.42 -6.86
C THR A 66 -3.27 -20.63 -5.99
N GLY A 67 -3.46 -20.94 -4.69
CA GLY A 67 -2.38 -21.03 -3.70
C GLY A 67 -1.71 -19.69 -3.42
N LEU A 68 -2.45 -18.57 -3.59
CA LEU A 68 -1.98 -17.23 -3.27
C LEU A 68 -2.47 -16.81 -1.88
N GLU A 69 -1.60 -16.12 -1.14
CA GLU A 69 -1.99 -15.50 0.13
C GLU A 69 -2.77 -14.19 -0.12
N ILE A 70 -3.75 -13.88 0.74
CA ILE A 70 -4.27 -12.52 0.82
C ILE A 70 -3.39 -11.80 1.83
N SER A 71 -2.42 -11.02 1.32
CA SER A 71 -1.34 -10.46 2.14
C SER A 71 -1.79 -9.27 3.00
N CYS A 72 -2.71 -8.47 2.47
CA CYS A 72 -3.12 -7.22 3.10
C CYS A 72 -4.48 -6.74 2.55
N ILE A 73 -5.23 -6.04 3.39
CA ILE A 73 -6.37 -5.21 3.00
C ILE A 73 -5.93 -3.75 3.09
N ALA A 74 -5.97 -3.03 1.96
CA ALA A 74 -5.52 -1.64 1.91
C ALA A 74 -6.66 -0.65 2.17
N ALA A 75 -6.64 0.04 3.30
CA ALA A 75 -7.61 1.06 3.68
C ALA A 75 -7.27 2.44 3.08
N TYR A 76 -8.26 3.33 3.09
CA TYR A 76 -8.18 4.71 2.55
C TYR A 76 -8.79 5.73 3.51
N ASN A 77 -8.40 5.65 4.75
CA ASN A 77 -8.95 6.47 5.84
C ASN A 77 -8.29 7.86 5.94
N ASP A 78 -9.05 8.82 6.44
CA ASP A 78 -8.58 10.14 6.85
C ASP A 78 -9.08 10.47 8.25
N TYR A 79 -8.24 10.28 9.23
CA TYR A 79 -8.57 10.54 10.64
C TYR A 79 -8.34 12.00 11.08
N SER A 80 -7.90 12.88 10.19
CA SER A 80 -7.52 14.26 10.53
C SER A 80 -8.64 15.28 10.53
N SER A 81 -9.88 14.85 10.29
CA SER A 81 -11.02 15.78 10.25
C SER A 81 -11.29 16.40 11.62
N PRO A 82 -11.53 17.72 11.71
CA PRO A 82 -12.02 18.37 12.93
C PRO A 82 -13.51 18.08 13.21
N ILE A 83 -14.22 17.48 12.25
CA ILE A 83 -15.64 17.15 12.34
C ILE A 83 -15.75 15.72 12.87
N ASP A 84 -16.39 15.57 14.04
CA ASP A 84 -16.48 14.30 14.76
C ASP A 84 -17.15 13.21 13.91
N GLU A 85 -18.28 13.53 13.28
CA GLU A 85 -19.02 12.58 12.44
C GLU A 85 -18.21 12.08 11.24
N HIS A 86 -17.27 12.87 10.74
CA HIS A 86 -16.37 12.41 9.68
C HIS A 86 -15.40 11.35 10.23
N ARG A 87 -14.82 11.56 11.41
CA ARG A 87 -13.93 10.59 12.04
C ARG A 87 -14.66 9.30 12.43
N GLU A 88 -15.91 9.43 12.93
CA GLU A 88 -16.77 8.28 13.22
C GLU A 88 -17.06 7.44 11.94
N ASN A 89 -17.33 8.09 10.82
CA ASN A 89 -17.51 7.41 9.53
C ASN A 89 -16.23 6.69 9.06
N GLU A 90 -15.07 7.31 9.24
CA GLU A 90 -13.79 6.67 8.92
C GLU A 90 -13.50 5.49 9.84
N LEU A 91 -13.78 5.57 11.13
CA LEU A 91 -13.66 4.48 12.09
C LEU A 91 -14.65 3.35 11.76
N LEU A 92 -15.90 3.68 11.39
CA LEU A 92 -16.87 2.69 10.94
C LEU A 92 -16.36 1.93 9.71
N MET A 93 -15.82 2.63 8.71
CA MET A 93 -15.26 1.99 7.53
C MET A 93 -14.02 1.15 7.88
N THR A 94 -13.13 1.66 8.71
CA THR A 94 -11.95 0.91 9.17
C THR A 94 -12.33 -0.37 9.89
N ARG A 95 -13.36 -0.34 10.74
CA ARG A 95 -13.90 -1.54 11.37
C ARG A 95 -14.37 -2.59 10.38
N GLU A 96 -15.09 -2.17 9.34
CA GLU A 96 -15.55 -3.10 8.29
C GLU A 96 -14.38 -3.65 7.45
N GLN A 97 -13.30 -2.87 7.28
CA GLN A 97 -12.07 -3.34 6.61
C GLN A 97 -11.29 -4.33 7.49
N ILE A 98 -11.23 -4.12 8.80
CA ILE A 98 -10.64 -5.06 9.77
C ILE A 98 -11.41 -6.38 9.75
N ARG A 99 -12.75 -6.34 9.82
CA ARG A 99 -13.60 -7.53 9.69
C ARG A 99 -13.44 -8.24 8.35
N LEU A 100 -13.32 -7.47 7.26
CA LEU A 100 -13.04 -8.04 5.95
C LEU A 100 -11.70 -8.78 5.95
N ALA A 101 -10.67 -8.21 6.56
CA ALA A 101 -9.36 -8.84 6.68
C ALA A 101 -9.44 -10.15 7.48
N ALA A 102 -10.09 -10.14 8.64
CA ALA A 102 -10.32 -11.32 9.47
C ALA A 102 -11.09 -12.41 8.69
N ASP A 103 -12.19 -12.05 8.02
CA ASP A 103 -12.98 -12.97 7.23
C ASP A 103 -12.22 -13.58 6.05
N LEU A 104 -11.34 -12.82 5.43
CA LEU A 104 -10.54 -13.28 4.29
C LEU A 104 -9.24 -13.98 4.72
N GLY A 105 -8.89 -13.96 6.01
CA GLY A 105 -7.64 -14.50 6.52
C GLY A 105 -6.42 -13.64 6.17
N ALA A 106 -6.62 -12.36 5.85
CA ALA A 106 -5.52 -11.42 5.65
C ALA A 106 -4.97 -10.96 7.00
N PRO A 107 -3.65 -11.11 7.26
CA PRO A 107 -3.09 -10.79 8.57
C PRO A 107 -2.96 -9.29 8.83
N VAL A 108 -3.01 -8.48 7.78
CA VAL A 108 -2.68 -7.05 7.83
C VAL A 108 -3.77 -6.20 7.19
N VAL A 109 -4.09 -5.08 7.84
CA VAL A 109 -4.81 -3.94 7.21
C VAL A 109 -3.85 -2.75 7.15
N ARG A 110 -3.47 -2.32 5.95
CA ARG A 110 -2.67 -1.11 5.78
C ARG A 110 -3.58 0.10 5.94
N VAL A 111 -3.20 1.02 6.84
CA VAL A 111 -3.95 2.24 7.16
C VAL A 111 -3.09 3.48 6.93
N PHE A 112 -3.75 4.60 6.69
CA PHE A 112 -3.14 5.93 6.67
C PHE A 112 -3.41 6.68 7.98
N ALA A 113 -2.58 7.65 8.30
CA ALA A 113 -2.97 8.73 9.20
C ALA A 113 -4.00 9.63 8.48
N VAL A 114 -3.69 9.96 7.23
CA VAL A 114 -4.52 10.79 6.36
C VAL A 114 -4.37 10.32 4.91
N TRP A 115 -5.48 9.99 4.28
CA TRP A 115 -5.55 9.84 2.85
C TRP A 115 -6.18 11.08 2.21
N SER A 116 -5.41 11.81 1.39
CA SER A 116 -5.89 13.04 0.74
C SER A 116 -6.92 12.80 -0.37
N GLY A 117 -7.09 11.55 -0.76
CA GLY A 117 -8.05 11.13 -1.76
C GLY A 117 -7.54 11.24 -3.21
N VAL A 118 -8.33 10.72 -4.11
CA VAL A 118 -8.17 10.88 -5.56
C VAL A 118 -9.54 11.20 -6.16
N THR A 119 -9.54 11.88 -7.29
CA THR A 119 -10.75 12.12 -8.07
C THR A 119 -10.68 11.38 -9.40
N ARG A 120 -11.82 11.21 -10.06
CA ARG A 120 -11.89 10.62 -11.40
C ARG A 120 -12.42 11.65 -12.39
N ARG A 121 -11.75 11.76 -13.53
CA ARG A 121 -12.18 12.54 -14.68
C ARG A 121 -12.14 11.62 -15.91
N ASP A 122 -13.27 11.48 -16.58
CA ASP A 122 -13.41 10.58 -17.74
C ASP A 122 -12.92 9.14 -17.48
N GLY A 123 -13.21 8.62 -16.29
CA GLY A 123 -12.77 7.29 -15.84
C GLY A 123 -11.35 7.19 -15.30
N CYS A 124 -10.53 8.22 -15.52
CA CYS A 124 -9.13 8.23 -15.10
C CYS A 124 -8.93 8.93 -13.76
N ILE A 125 -8.02 8.39 -12.96
CA ILE A 125 -7.66 8.97 -11.67
C ILE A 125 -6.80 10.22 -11.86
N THR A 126 -7.09 11.25 -11.06
CA THR A 126 -6.28 12.47 -10.93
C THR A 126 -5.99 12.78 -9.47
N TYR A 127 -4.84 13.40 -9.22
CA TYR A 127 -4.42 13.85 -7.89
C TYR A 127 -4.62 15.35 -7.67
N ASP A 128 -5.34 16.06 -8.55
CA ASP A 128 -5.49 17.51 -8.48
C ASP A 128 -6.11 17.97 -7.16
N VAL A 129 -7.23 17.33 -6.75
CA VAL A 129 -7.90 17.63 -5.49
C VAL A 129 -7.06 17.18 -4.29
N ALA A 130 -6.38 16.03 -4.40
CA ALA A 130 -5.51 15.55 -3.33
C ALA A 130 -4.36 16.53 -3.05
N ARG A 131 -3.70 17.04 -4.08
CA ARG A 131 -2.64 18.05 -3.94
C ARG A 131 -3.15 19.33 -3.28
N TYR A 132 -4.33 19.81 -3.70
CA TYR A 132 -4.96 20.94 -3.05
C TYR A 132 -5.28 20.65 -1.57
N ASN A 133 -5.81 19.48 -1.28
CA ASN A 133 -6.21 19.10 0.08
C ASN A 133 -5.03 18.96 1.05
N ILE A 134 -3.84 18.59 0.58
CA ILE A 134 -2.64 18.50 1.43
C ILE A 134 -2.42 19.79 2.21
N ASP A 135 -2.55 20.92 1.53
CA ASP A 135 -2.25 22.23 2.11
C ASP A 135 -3.51 22.97 2.64
N HIS A 136 -4.68 22.68 2.11
CA HIS A 136 -5.88 23.49 2.31
C HIS A 136 -7.07 22.77 2.96
N ARG A 137 -6.96 21.45 3.20
CA ARG A 137 -8.02 20.71 3.87
C ARG A 137 -8.08 21.13 5.34
N TYR A 138 -9.28 21.43 5.81
CA TYR A 138 -9.55 21.89 7.18
C TYR A 138 -8.81 23.19 7.56
N PRO A 139 -9.05 24.30 6.83
CA PRO A 139 -8.49 25.60 7.21
C PRO A 139 -8.93 25.98 8.63
N GLY A 140 -8.02 26.52 9.41
CA GLY A 140 -8.26 26.89 10.81
C GLY A 140 -7.94 25.79 11.82
N THR A 141 -7.54 24.58 11.38
CA THR A 141 -7.05 23.50 12.24
C THR A 141 -5.52 23.54 12.30
N THR A 142 -4.98 23.45 13.49
CA THR A 142 -3.51 23.36 13.67
C THR A 142 -2.99 21.95 13.38
N ALA A 143 -1.69 21.83 13.12
CA ALA A 143 -1.03 20.54 12.94
C ALA A 143 -1.15 19.66 14.20
N LEU A 144 -1.07 20.26 15.39
CA LEU A 144 -1.22 19.55 16.67
C LEU A 144 -2.63 18.99 16.86
N GLU A 145 -3.68 19.77 16.57
CA GLU A 145 -5.06 19.27 16.65
C GLU A 145 -5.28 18.09 15.71
N ARG A 146 -4.81 18.20 14.47
CA ARG A 146 -4.91 17.10 13.50
C ARG A 146 -4.12 15.85 13.93
N TRP A 147 -2.96 16.03 14.56
CA TRP A 147 -2.19 14.94 15.16
C TRP A 147 -3.00 14.24 16.26
N CYS A 148 -3.61 15.00 17.17
CA CYS A 148 -4.43 14.45 18.24
C CYS A 148 -5.62 13.67 17.69
N TYR A 149 -6.34 14.18 16.69
CA TYR A 149 -7.46 13.48 16.06
C TYR A 149 -7.05 12.15 15.44
N VAL A 150 -5.92 12.15 14.71
CA VAL A 150 -5.36 10.92 14.12
C VAL A 150 -5.00 9.91 15.21
N ARG A 151 -4.30 10.33 16.27
CA ARG A 151 -3.93 9.46 17.38
C ARG A 151 -5.15 8.84 18.05
N GLU A 152 -6.17 9.62 18.37
CA GLU A 152 -7.42 9.16 18.99
C GLU A 152 -8.09 8.09 18.12
N CYS A 153 -8.23 8.32 16.83
CA CYS A 153 -8.79 7.33 15.92
C CYS A 153 -7.91 6.07 15.80
N LEU A 154 -6.58 6.21 15.79
CA LEU A 154 -5.68 5.06 15.74
C LEU A 154 -5.78 4.19 17.02
N VAL A 155 -5.98 4.81 18.20
CA VAL A 155 -6.22 4.08 19.45
C VAL A 155 -7.48 3.22 19.34
N GLU A 156 -8.59 3.79 18.86
CA GLU A 156 -9.84 3.05 18.68
C GLU A 156 -9.71 1.96 17.60
N ALA A 157 -9.11 2.29 16.45
CA ALA A 157 -8.90 1.33 15.38
C ALA A 157 -7.99 0.17 15.78
N ALA A 158 -6.92 0.45 16.55
CA ALA A 158 -6.01 -0.57 17.05
C ALA A 158 -6.73 -1.54 18.00
N LYS A 159 -7.61 -1.04 18.88
CA LYS A 159 -8.44 -1.89 19.72
C LYS A 159 -9.38 -2.79 18.92
N MET A 160 -10.02 -2.27 17.87
CA MET A 160 -10.85 -3.08 16.96
C MET A 160 -10.02 -4.19 16.27
N ALA A 161 -8.78 -3.88 15.91
CA ALA A 161 -7.88 -4.85 15.29
C ALA A 161 -7.41 -5.94 16.27
N GLU A 162 -7.14 -5.58 17.53
CA GLU A 162 -6.86 -6.55 18.60
C GLU A 162 -8.02 -7.54 18.79
N ASP A 163 -9.25 -7.03 18.83
CA ASP A 163 -10.46 -7.85 19.03
C ASP A 163 -10.67 -8.87 17.89
N GLU A 164 -10.23 -8.56 16.67
CA GLU A 164 -10.36 -9.42 15.46
C GLU A 164 -9.06 -10.20 15.16
N GLY A 165 -7.99 -10.00 15.92
CA GLY A 165 -6.69 -10.66 15.70
C GLY A 165 -5.97 -10.23 14.42
N VAL A 166 -6.18 -8.98 13.98
CA VAL A 166 -5.60 -8.40 12.77
C VAL A 166 -4.57 -7.34 13.14
N THR A 167 -3.51 -7.18 12.34
CA THR A 167 -2.51 -6.12 12.53
C THR A 167 -2.83 -4.91 11.64
N LEU A 168 -2.86 -3.71 12.22
CA LEU A 168 -2.85 -2.47 11.45
C LEU A 168 -1.41 -2.10 11.09
N ALA A 169 -1.15 -1.83 9.82
CA ALA A 169 0.14 -1.35 9.35
C ALA A 169 0.02 0.13 8.93
N LEU A 170 0.47 1.04 9.81
CA LEU A 170 0.47 2.47 9.53
C LEU A 170 1.55 2.79 8.48
N GLN A 171 1.15 3.42 7.38
CA GLN A 171 2.06 3.78 6.30
C GLN A 171 2.70 5.15 6.54
N ASN A 172 3.99 5.30 6.21
CA ASN A 172 4.72 6.57 6.26
C ASN A 172 4.32 7.53 5.13
N HIS A 173 3.02 7.87 5.06
CA HIS A 173 2.41 8.64 3.96
C HIS A 173 1.98 10.05 4.40
N GLU A 174 2.37 11.07 3.60
CA GLU A 174 1.92 12.46 3.80
C GLU A 174 0.37 12.58 3.75
N PRO A 175 -0.21 13.68 4.32
CA PRO A 175 0.45 14.94 4.71
C PRO A 175 0.88 15.07 6.17
N ILE A 176 0.37 14.28 7.10
CA ILE A 176 0.70 14.43 8.54
C ILE A 176 2.01 13.70 8.85
N ILE A 177 2.15 12.48 8.40
CA ILE A 177 3.40 11.72 8.49
C ILE A 177 4.35 12.23 7.40
N LYS A 178 5.34 13.01 7.77
CA LYS A 178 6.30 13.60 6.84
C LYS A 178 7.58 12.80 6.69
N ASN A 179 7.82 11.88 7.61
CA ASN A 179 8.98 10.99 7.63
C ASN A 179 8.65 9.73 8.44
N TYR A 180 9.55 8.75 8.44
CA TYR A 180 9.33 7.52 9.19
C TYR A 180 9.30 7.74 10.71
N GLN A 181 9.95 8.78 11.24
CA GLN A 181 9.93 9.12 12.66
C GLN A 181 8.52 9.49 13.10
N ASP A 182 7.80 10.35 12.35
CA ASP A 182 6.41 10.71 12.68
C ASP A 182 5.50 9.48 12.73
N MET A 183 5.72 8.49 11.84
CA MET A 183 5.00 7.21 11.87
C MET A 183 5.29 6.43 13.17
N LEU A 184 6.57 6.36 13.57
CA LEU A 184 6.98 5.68 14.79
C LEU A 184 6.47 6.41 16.05
N ASP A 185 6.41 7.74 16.02
CA ASP A 185 5.85 8.53 17.12
C ASP A 185 4.35 8.20 17.31
N PHE A 186 3.56 8.10 16.23
CA PHE A 186 2.16 7.63 16.32
C PHE A 186 2.06 6.23 16.91
N ILE A 187 2.90 5.28 16.45
CA ILE A 187 2.88 3.91 16.96
C ILE A 187 3.21 3.88 18.45
N ALA A 188 4.20 4.66 18.88
CA ALA A 188 4.58 4.77 20.28
C ALA A 188 3.50 5.44 21.15
N GLU A 189 2.84 6.51 20.65
CA GLU A 189 1.77 7.20 21.38
C GLU A 189 0.49 6.36 21.50
N VAL A 190 0.19 5.49 20.51
CA VAL A 190 -0.97 4.58 20.54
C VAL A 190 -0.71 3.41 21.47
N ASP A 191 0.54 2.93 21.57
CA ASP A 191 1.01 1.87 22.45
C ASP A 191 0.15 0.59 22.41
N SER A 192 -0.17 0.13 21.17
CA SER A 192 -0.93 -1.10 20.94
C SER A 192 -0.10 -2.14 20.19
N PRO A 193 -0.15 -3.41 20.57
CA PRO A 193 0.53 -4.49 19.85
C PRO A 193 -0.05 -4.72 18.44
N ALA A 194 -1.29 -4.28 18.20
CA ALA A 194 -1.93 -4.39 16.89
C ALA A 194 -1.56 -3.28 15.93
N LEU A 195 -0.92 -2.17 16.36
CA LEU A 195 -0.47 -1.12 15.47
C LEU A 195 1.03 -1.27 15.18
N LYS A 196 1.34 -1.49 13.93
CA LYS A 196 2.69 -1.69 13.39
C LYS A 196 2.94 -0.79 12.18
N ALA A 197 4.07 -0.98 11.50
CA ALA A 197 4.55 -0.11 10.43
C ALA A 197 4.43 -0.76 9.04
N CYS A 198 3.90 -0.02 8.10
CA CYS A 198 4.14 -0.19 6.68
C CYS A 198 5.22 0.82 6.27
N LEU A 199 6.49 0.39 6.29
CA LEU A 199 7.62 1.27 5.93
C LEU A 199 7.83 1.25 4.42
N ASP A 200 7.20 2.21 3.74
CA ASP A 200 7.28 2.32 2.30
C ASP A 200 8.54 3.02 1.84
N ARG A 201 9.41 2.25 1.17
CA ARG A 201 10.63 2.78 0.58
C ARG A 201 10.38 3.95 -0.39
N PRO A 202 9.38 3.90 -1.31
CA PRO A 202 9.12 5.01 -2.23
C PRO A 202 8.82 6.34 -1.55
N LEU A 203 8.32 6.30 -0.32
CA LEU A 203 7.91 7.47 0.47
C LEU A 203 9.00 7.96 1.44
N LEU A 204 10.14 7.30 1.50
CA LEU A 204 11.28 7.77 2.29
C LEU A 204 11.87 9.05 1.68
N LYS A 205 12.29 9.99 2.53
CA LYS A 205 12.83 11.30 2.11
C LYS A 205 14.15 11.21 1.36
N GLU A 206 14.97 10.23 1.71
CA GLU A 206 16.27 10.01 1.10
C GLU A 206 16.40 8.57 0.64
N HIS A 207 17.06 8.38 -0.50
CA HIS A 207 17.26 7.07 -1.11
C HIS A 207 18.75 6.69 -1.07
N THR A 208 19.33 6.71 0.15
CA THR A 208 20.71 6.28 0.43
C THR A 208 20.70 5.07 1.35
N GLU A 209 21.70 4.20 1.26
CA GLU A 209 21.83 3.05 2.15
C GLU A 209 21.89 3.46 3.62
N ASP A 210 22.58 4.55 3.95
CA ASP A 210 22.66 5.08 5.31
C ASP A 210 21.29 5.49 5.86
N TYR A 211 20.46 6.12 5.02
CA TYR A 211 19.10 6.51 5.43
C TYR A 211 18.19 5.29 5.56
N TYR A 212 18.26 4.34 4.61
CA TYR A 212 17.55 3.07 4.70
C TYR A 212 17.90 2.33 5.99
N ARG A 213 19.18 2.20 6.30
CA ARG A 213 19.66 1.52 7.50
C ARG A 213 19.12 2.18 8.78
N LYS A 214 19.14 3.51 8.84
CA LYS A 214 18.57 4.27 9.96
C LYS A 214 17.06 4.04 10.09
N ALA A 215 16.30 4.13 9.00
CA ALA A 215 14.86 3.95 9.01
C ALA A 215 14.47 2.51 9.39
N ILE A 216 15.13 1.52 8.81
CA ILE A 216 14.87 0.10 9.05
C ILE A 216 15.22 -0.29 10.49
N ARG A 217 16.39 0.12 11.01
CA ARG A 217 16.76 -0.14 12.41
C ARG A 217 15.81 0.51 13.41
N ALA A 218 15.39 1.75 13.14
CA ALA A 218 14.43 2.44 13.99
C ALA A 218 13.05 1.79 13.99
N THR A 219 12.63 1.25 12.84
CA THR A 219 11.35 0.53 12.73
C THR A 219 11.41 -0.86 13.36
N GLY A 220 12.53 -1.57 13.19
CA GLY A 220 12.74 -2.89 13.80
C GLY A 220 11.61 -3.88 13.50
N ASP A 221 11.21 -4.65 14.50
CA ASP A 221 10.16 -5.66 14.42
C ASP A 221 8.75 -5.09 14.18
N LEU A 222 8.62 -3.77 14.18
CA LEU A 222 7.35 -3.12 13.81
C LEU A 222 7.10 -3.17 12.30
N MET A 223 8.13 -3.36 11.46
CA MET A 223 7.95 -3.43 10.01
C MET A 223 7.25 -4.73 9.60
N VAL A 224 5.99 -4.64 9.17
CA VAL A 224 5.18 -5.81 8.75
C VAL A 224 4.80 -5.78 7.28
N HIS A 225 4.93 -4.64 6.61
CA HIS A 225 4.58 -4.47 5.19
C HIS A 225 5.43 -3.37 4.55
N THR A 226 5.58 -3.45 3.22
CA THR A 226 6.22 -2.42 2.40
C THR A 226 5.75 -2.54 0.95
N HIS A 227 5.83 -1.44 0.19
CA HIS A 227 5.55 -1.44 -1.24
C HIS A 227 6.76 -1.06 -2.08
N TYR A 228 6.70 -1.49 -3.32
CA TYR A 228 7.53 -0.95 -4.40
C TYR A 228 6.62 -0.55 -5.56
N GLY A 229 7.07 0.42 -6.31
CA GLY A 229 6.34 0.93 -7.46
C GLY A 229 7.29 1.21 -8.61
N GLY A 230 6.78 1.78 -9.65
CA GLY A 230 7.56 2.18 -10.81
C GLY A 230 7.08 1.52 -12.08
N ARG A 231 7.79 1.84 -13.15
CA ARG A 231 7.61 1.25 -14.48
C ARG A 231 8.88 0.54 -14.87
N PHE A 232 8.75 -0.54 -15.62
CA PHE A 232 9.85 -1.45 -15.89
C PHE A 232 10.03 -1.64 -17.40
N GLN A 233 11.26 -1.94 -17.79
CA GLN A 233 11.61 -2.29 -19.16
C GLN A 233 12.54 -3.49 -19.16
N GLN A 234 12.31 -4.40 -20.08
CA GLN A 234 13.18 -5.54 -20.29
C GLN A 234 14.35 -5.15 -21.21
N HIS A 235 15.56 -5.49 -20.78
CA HIS A 235 16.80 -5.39 -21.56
C HIS A 235 17.48 -6.76 -21.53
N GLU A 236 17.37 -7.49 -22.63
CA GLU A 236 17.83 -8.89 -22.71
C GLU A 236 17.22 -9.73 -21.58
N ASP A 237 18.03 -10.28 -20.68
CA ASP A 237 17.60 -11.11 -19.55
C ASP A 237 17.37 -10.31 -18.25
N LYS A 238 17.53 -8.98 -18.28
CA LYS A 238 17.39 -8.12 -17.10
C LYS A 238 16.18 -7.23 -17.22
N ILE A 239 15.48 -7.06 -16.09
CA ILE A 239 14.44 -6.05 -15.94
C ILE A 239 15.02 -4.87 -15.18
N ALA A 240 14.87 -3.67 -15.76
CA ALA A 240 15.30 -2.43 -15.13
C ALA A 240 14.10 -1.52 -14.85
N MET A 241 14.15 -0.83 -13.72
CA MET A 241 13.18 0.24 -13.43
C MET A 241 13.46 1.44 -14.32
N LEU A 242 12.43 1.96 -14.97
CA LEU A 242 12.52 3.17 -15.78
C LEU A 242 12.62 4.40 -14.88
N GLN A 243 13.61 5.25 -15.17
CA GLN A 243 13.68 6.57 -14.57
C GLN A 243 12.60 7.47 -15.18
N THR A 244 11.50 7.68 -14.46
CA THR A 244 10.35 8.45 -14.95
C THR A 244 10.45 9.94 -14.64
N ASN A 245 11.31 10.34 -13.70
CA ASN A 245 11.57 11.72 -13.34
C ASN A 245 13.06 12.06 -13.52
N PRO A 246 13.46 12.73 -14.62
CA PRO A 246 14.86 13.08 -14.89
C PRO A 246 15.45 14.07 -13.87
N LEU A 247 14.61 14.74 -13.08
CA LEU A 247 15.06 15.68 -12.04
C LEU A 247 15.35 14.98 -10.71
N GLN A 248 14.97 13.72 -10.57
CA GLN A 248 15.25 12.93 -9.37
C GLN A 248 16.73 12.54 -9.38
N LYS A 249 17.51 13.15 -8.48
CA LYS A 249 18.96 12.96 -8.43
C LYS A 249 19.39 11.56 -7.95
N GLN A 250 18.54 10.89 -7.18
CA GLN A 250 18.77 9.53 -6.70
C GLN A 250 17.58 8.66 -7.09
N GLN A 251 17.86 7.61 -7.84
CA GLN A 251 16.86 6.58 -8.09
C GLN A 251 16.72 5.74 -6.81
N ALA A 252 15.50 5.46 -6.44
CA ALA A 252 15.22 4.55 -5.34
C ALA A 252 15.79 3.16 -5.65
N ASP A 253 16.51 2.59 -4.69
CA ASP A 253 17.17 1.30 -4.82
C ASP A 253 16.42 0.26 -3.96
N ASP A 254 15.56 -0.52 -4.61
CA ASP A 254 14.80 -1.60 -3.97
C ASP A 254 15.74 -2.70 -3.46
N ALA A 255 16.80 -3.01 -4.20
CA ALA A 255 17.73 -4.07 -3.83
C ALA A 255 18.49 -3.70 -2.54
N ALA A 256 19.00 -2.48 -2.46
CA ALA A 256 19.66 -2.00 -1.26
C ALA A 256 18.71 -1.97 -0.05
N PHE A 257 17.49 -1.45 -0.22
CA PHE A 257 16.50 -1.39 0.86
C PHE A 257 16.14 -2.78 1.39
N LEU A 258 15.83 -3.73 0.53
CA LEU A 258 15.40 -5.07 0.94
C LEU A 258 16.57 -5.90 1.49
N ARG A 259 17.78 -5.75 0.94
CA ARG A 259 18.99 -6.35 1.51
C ARG A 259 19.22 -5.86 2.94
N ILE A 260 19.14 -4.55 3.17
CA ILE A 260 19.30 -3.96 4.51
C ILE A 260 18.17 -4.43 5.44
N ALA A 261 16.92 -4.50 4.98
CA ALA A 261 15.81 -5.01 5.77
C ALA A 261 16.03 -6.48 6.19
N LYS A 262 16.57 -7.30 5.29
CA LYS A 262 16.95 -8.68 5.62
C LYS A 262 18.10 -8.73 6.63
N GLU A 263 19.16 -7.96 6.40
CA GLU A 263 20.36 -7.94 7.26
C GLU A 263 20.08 -7.44 8.69
N GLU A 264 19.27 -6.38 8.82
CA GLU A 264 19.13 -5.67 10.09
C GLU A 264 17.98 -6.17 10.97
N ILE A 265 16.91 -6.67 10.37
CA ILE A 265 15.68 -7.04 11.07
C ILE A 265 15.10 -8.38 10.62
N ASP A 266 15.82 -9.15 9.81
CA ASP A 266 15.37 -10.42 9.22
C ASP A 266 13.98 -10.33 8.57
N TYR A 267 13.68 -9.21 7.90
CA TYR A 267 12.38 -9.00 7.27
C TYR A 267 12.05 -10.14 6.30
N SER A 268 10.87 -10.73 6.48
CA SER A 268 10.39 -11.87 5.68
C SER A 268 8.95 -11.68 5.17
N GLY A 269 8.37 -10.51 5.40
CA GLY A 269 7.01 -10.15 5.00
C GLY A 269 6.82 -9.98 3.49
N HIS A 270 5.66 -9.45 3.13
CA HIS A 270 5.32 -9.16 1.75
C HIS A 270 5.89 -7.82 1.28
N VAL A 271 6.28 -7.77 -0.01
CA VAL A 271 6.66 -6.57 -0.75
C VAL A 271 5.61 -6.38 -1.85
N GLY A 272 4.72 -5.40 -1.67
CA GLY A 272 3.57 -5.17 -2.56
C GLY A 272 3.93 -4.33 -3.79
N TYR A 273 3.59 -4.80 -4.98
CA TYR A 273 3.70 -3.98 -6.20
C TYR A 273 2.48 -3.09 -6.37
N GLU A 274 2.72 -1.79 -6.56
CA GLU A 274 1.67 -0.83 -6.90
C GLU A 274 2.01 0.04 -8.12
N LEU A 275 1.07 0.12 -9.05
CA LEU A 275 1.05 1.12 -10.11
C LEU A 275 -0.02 2.16 -9.76
N CYS A 276 0.33 3.14 -8.92
CA CYS A 276 -0.60 4.11 -8.36
C CYS A 276 -0.44 5.54 -8.92
N SER A 277 0.19 5.68 -10.09
CA SER A 277 0.31 6.95 -10.79
C SER A 277 -0.28 6.88 -12.21
N PRO A 278 -0.98 7.92 -12.68
CA PRO A 278 -1.49 7.96 -14.04
C PRO A 278 -0.39 7.77 -15.08
N VAL A 279 -0.60 6.84 -16.00
CA VAL A 279 0.37 6.53 -17.05
C VAL A 279 -0.11 7.03 -18.40
N LEU A 280 0.67 7.95 -18.96
CA LEU A 280 0.44 8.47 -20.30
C LEU A 280 1.59 8.05 -21.23
N ILE A 281 1.24 7.61 -22.43
CA ILE A 281 2.16 7.31 -23.52
C ILE A 281 1.69 8.11 -24.74
N GLY A 282 2.53 9.00 -25.24
CA GLY A 282 2.17 9.87 -26.37
C GLY A 282 0.89 10.67 -26.11
N HIS A 283 0.74 11.23 -24.89
CA HIS A 283 -0.43 12.03 -24.46
C HIS A 283 -1.76 11.26 -24.35
N ARG A 284 -1.73 9.92 -24.41
CA ARG A 284 -2.89 9.05 -24.21
C ARG A 284 -2.66 8.13 -23.01
N HIS A 285 -3.73 7.71 -22.38
CA HIS A 285 -3.64 6.69 -21.35
C HIS A 285 -3.07 5.40 -21.93
N ALA A 286 -2.25 4.71 -21.11
CA ALA A 286 -1.47 3.57 -21.57
C ALA A 286 -2.32 2.32 -21.89
N GLY A 287 -3.51 2.19 -21.27
CA GLY A 287 -4.41 1.07 -21.49
C GLY A 287 -4.09 -0.18 -20.66
N LEU A 288 -5.00 -1.16 -20.72
CA LEU A 288 -4.95 -2.38 -19.90
C LEU A 288 -3.76 -3.29 -20.25
N GLU A 289 -3.45 -3.44 -21.53
CA GLU A 289 -2.32 -4.29 -21.97
C GLU A 289 -0.99 -3.81 -21.38
N TYR A 290 -0.79 -2.49 -21.35
CA TYR A 290 0.38 -1.92 -20.70
C TYR A 290 0.40 -2.22 -19.18
N ALA A 291 -0.75 -2.11 -18.50
CA ALA A 291 -0.82 -2.44 -17.09
C ALA A 291 -0.47 -3.91 -16.82
N PHE A 292 -0.92 -4.83 -17.66
CA PHE A 292 -0.56 -6.25 -17.58
C PHE A 292 0.94 -6.48 -17.79
N GLU A 293 1.51 -5.86 -18.82
CA GLU A 293 2.95 -5.93 -19.08
C GLU A 293 3.75 -5.44 -17.87
N GLN A 294 3.41 -4.25 -17.36
CA GLN A 294 4.10 -3.67 -16.20
C GLN A 294 3.96 -4.54 -14.95
N THR A 295 2.79 -5.10 -14.70
CA THR A 295 2.55 -5.98 -13.56
C THR A 295 3.42 -7.23 -13.63
N LYS A 296 3.53 -7.83 -14.83
CA LYS A 296 4.41 -8.99 -15.06
C LYS A 296 5.88 -8.64 -14.89
N LEU A 297 6.34 -7.55 -15.51
CA LEU A 297 7.73 -7.10 -15.40
C LEU A 297 8.11 -6.74 -13.97
N ALA A 298 7.20 -6.13 -13.21
CA ALA A 298 7.41 -5.80 -11.81
C ALA A 298 7.66 -7.05 -10.95
N CYS A 299 6.90 -8.11 -11.17
CA CYS A 299 7.12 -9.37 -10.45
C CYS A 299 8.49 -9.97 -10.77
N VAL A 300 8.86 -10.04 -12.06
CA VAL A 300 10.18 -10.55 -12.48
C VAL A 300 11.32 -9.71 -11.91
N TYR A 301 11.20 -8.38 -11.96
CA TYR A 301 12.16 -7.46 -11.36
C TYR A 301 12.39 -7.75 -9.87
N MET A 302 11.30 -7.82 -9.11
CA MET A 302 11.40 -8.06 -7.67
C MET A 302 11.93 -9.46 -7.36
N ARG A 303 11.54 -10.50 -8.15
CA ARG A 303 12.07 -11.86 -7.99
C ARG A 303 13.58 -11.90 -8.20
N GLN A 304 14.11 -11.24 -9.24
CA GLN A 304 15.56 -11.12 -9.47
C GLN A 304 16.30 -10.48 -8.27
N ILE A 305 15.69 -9.48 -7.63
CA ILE A 305 16.25 -8.86 -6.43
C ILE A 305 16.24 -9.85 -5.26
N LEU A 306 15.11 -10.47 -4.96
CA LEU A 306 14.99 -11.40 -3.83
C LEU A 306 15.93 -12.60 -3.97
N ASP A 307 16.02 -13.20 -5.16
CA ASP A 307 16.95 -14.29 -5.44
C ASP A 307 18.41 -13.88 -5.20
N SER A 308 18.76 -12.63 -5.52
CA SER A 308 20.12 -12.11 -5.27
C SER A 308 20.45 -11.91 -3.78
N ILE A 309 19.43 -11.66 -2.95
CA ILE A 309 19.59 -11.49 -1.49
C ILE A 309 19.71 -12.84 -0.77
N GLU A 310 19.01 -13.87 -1.24
CA GLU A 310 19.03 -15.20 -0.62
C GLU A 310 20.32 -15.99 -0.89
N VAL A 311 21.11 -15.60 -1.89
CA VAL A 311 22.39 -16.24 -2.25
C VAL A 311 23.57 -15.74 -1.39
N VAL A 312 23.42 -14.65 -0.66
CA VAL A 312 24.44 -14.07 0.23
C VAL A 312 24.22 -14.54 1.67
#